data_9aa4c972cb5dc9bdfe3332dac6eda7fd
#
_entry.id   9aa4c972cb5dc9bdfe3332dac6eda7fd
#
_cell.length_a   1.000
_cell.length_b   1.000
_cell.length_c   1.000
_cell.angle_alpha   90.00
_cell.angle_beta   90.00
_cell.angle_gamma   90.00
#
_symmetry.space_group_name_H-M   'P 1'
#
loop_
_entity.id
_entity.type
_entity.pdbx_description
1 polymer ?
#
loop_
_entity_poly.entity_id
_entity_poly.type
_entity_poly.pdbx_seq_one_letter_code
_entity_poly.pdbx_strand_id
1 'polypeptide(L)'
;MPYAGIADRFTCGIMIIKESKMRQGRKNDELRQIKFTKDFTKNALGSVLVEFGDTRVITTASVEEGKPKWMDKDDPRGWLTAEYSLLPSSTNIRCQRERTKISGRTQEIQRLIGRSLRACVDLEKMPNLTITIDADVIQADGGTRTASICGGYLALKIAIEKLIAEGKIIENPIIEPVAAVSAGIINGEVMLDLCYEEDSNAQVDSNIVLTKSGRIIEFQTTAEGEPYEYEQMLKIFEVAKSGINKIIEIYNFV
;
A
#
# COMPACT_ATOMS: atom_id res chain seq x y z
N MET A 1 69.54 25.97 -6.05
CA MET A 1 68.90 26.39 -7.31
C MET A 1 69.03 25.26 -8.27
N PRO A 2 67.98 24.78 -8.99
CA PRO A 2 66.83 25.54 -9.51
C PRO A 2 65.47 24.98 -9.12
N TYR A 3 64.46 25.80 -9.31
CA TYR A 3 63.00 25.53 -9.26
C TYR A 3 62.56 24.54 -10.34
N ALA A 4 61.71 23.58 -9.99
CA ALA A 4 60.96 22.75 -10.94
C ALA A 4 59.48 22.88 -10.66
N GLY A 5 58.73 23.16 -11.72
CA GLY A 5 57.37 23.69 -11.74
C GLY A 5 56.28 22.75 -11.26
N ILE A 6 55.25 23.39 -10.75
CA ILE A 6 53.97 22.85 -10.43
C ILE A 6 53.22 22.64 -11.77
N ALA A 7 52.95 21.41 -12.12
CA ALA A 7 52.05 21.07 -13.24
C ALA A 7 50.62 20.86 -12.67
N ASP A 8 49.75 21.85 -12.96
CA ASP A 8 48.30 21.75 -12.77
C ASP A 8 47.77 20.55 -13.54
N ARG A 9 47.24 19.56 -12.81
CA ARG A 9 46.37 18.53 -13.37
C ARG A 9 44.92 18.93 -13.13
N PHE A 10 44.37 19.70 -14.05
CA PHE A 10 42.92 19.77 -14.24
C PHE A 10 42.44 18.42 -14.78
N THR A 11 42.03 17.53 -13.90
CA THR A 11 41.21 16.38 -14.31
C THR A 11 39.79 16.88 -14.52
N CYS A 12 39.46 17.11 -15.78
CA CYS A 12 38.08 17.28 -16.24
C CYS A 12 37.30 16.00 -15.87
N GLY A 13 36.53 16.05 -14.77
CA GLY A 13 35.59 15.00 -14.42
C GLY A 13 34.51 14.94 -15.48
N ILE A 14 34.61 13.97 -16.38
CA ILE A 14 33.51 13.60 -17.26
C ILE A 14 32.42 13.08 -16.34
N MET A 15 31.43 13.92 -16.08
CA MET A 15 30.17 13.53 -15.45
C MET A 15 29.48 12.59 -16.45
N ILE A 16 29.65 11.28 -16.25
CA ILE A 16 28.89 10.28 -16.98
C ILE A 16 27.45 10.48 -16.53
N ILE A 17 26.68 11.23 -17.32
CA ILE A 17 25.22 11.25 -17.23
C ILE A 17 24.81 9.81 -17.54
N LYS A 18 24.50 9.02 -16.50
CA LYS A 18 23.85 7.74 -16.66
C LYS A 18 22.56 8.05 -17.43
N GLU A 19 22.50 7.65 -18.69
CA GLU A 19 21.24 7.66 -19.44
C GLU A 19 20.17 7.04 -18.55
N SER A 20 19.10 7.78 -18.28
CA SER A 20 17.99 7.26 -17.51
C SER A 20 17.48 6.04 -18.29
N LYS A 21 17.71 4.84 -17.76
CA LYS A 21 17.03 3.66 -18.26
C LYS A 21 15.55 3.92 -18.07
N MET A 22 14.87 4.28 -19.18
CA MET A 22 13.42 4.34 -19.20
C MET A 22 12.89 3.02 -18.65
N ARG A 23 11.89 3.10 -17.79
CA ARG A 23 11.14 1.98 -17.23
C ARG A 23 10.82 0.97 -18.34
N GLN A 24 11.33 -0.27 -18.24
CA GLN A 24 11.11 -1.28 -19.28
C GLN A 24 9.65 -1.73 -19.26
N GLY A 25 8.97 -1.63 -20.42
CA GLY A 25 7.68 -2.26 -20.68
C GLY A 25 6.44 -1.48 -20.26
N ARG A 26 6.54 -0.31 -19.58
CA ARG A 26 5.39 0.55 -19.23
C ARG A 26 5.77 2.03 -19.13
N LYS A 27 4.77 2.91 -19.29
CA LYS A 27 4.94 4.36 -19.13
C LYS A 27 5.09 4.76 -17.66
N ASN A 28 5.60 5.96 -17.40
CA ASN A 28 5.78 6.48 -16.05
C ASN A 28 4.45 6.63 -15.27
N ASP A 29 3.34 6.89 -15.96
CA ASP A 29 1.99 7.04 -15.42
C ASP A 29 1.12 5.76 -15.53
N GLU A 30 1.74 4.62 -15.79
CA GLU A 30 1.06 3.35 -16.00
C GLU A 30 1.23 2.42 -14.79
N LEU A 31 0.13 1.78 -14.38
CA LEU A 31 0.14 0.74 -13.35
C LEU A 31 0.77 -0.54 -13.89
N ARG A 32 1.37 -1.35 -13.01
CA ARG A 32 1.66 -2.76 -13.29
C ARG A 32 0.36 -3.49 -13.62
N GLN A 33 0.45 -4.69 -14.13
CA GLN A 33 -0.72 -5.55 -14.26
C GLN A 33 -1.29 -5.82 -12.87
N ILE A 34 -2.56 -5.46 -12.67
CA ILE A 34 -3.25 -5.66 -11.39
C ILE A 34 -4.28 -6.76 -11.55
N LYS A 35 -4.29 -7.69 -10.58
CA LYS A 35 -5.27 -8.77 -10.53
C LYS A 35 -5.70 -9.02 -9.10
N PHE A 36 -7.00 -9.27 -8.93
CA PHE A 36 -7.61 -9.70 -7.68
C PHE A 36 -8.31 -11.04 -7.90
N THR A 37 -8.00 -12.03 -7.06
CA THR A 37 -8.67 -13.34 -7.08
C THR A 37 -9.43 -13.51 -5.78
N LYS A 38 -10.76 -13.39 -5.84
CA LYS A 38 -11.64 -13.52 -4.67
C LYS A 38 -11.79 -14.98 -4.23
N ASP A 39 -12.23 -15.16 -2.99
CA ASP A 39 -12.44 -16.46 -2.35
C ASP A 39 -11.22 -17.39 -2.46
N PHE A 40 -10.02 -16.81 -2.33
CA PHE A 40 -8.74 -17.51 -2.48
C PHE A 40 -8.53 -18.55 -1.38
N THR A 41 -9.00 -18.30 -0.16
CA THR A 41 -9.01 -19.26 0.94
C THR A 41 -10.47 -19.52 1.38
N LYS A 42 -10.78 -20.75 1.79
CA LYS A 42 -12.16 -21.13 2.13
C LYS A 42 -12.59 -20.81 3.56
N ASN A 43 -11.66 -20.61 4.47
CA ASN A 43 -11.97 -20.50 5.91
C ASN A 43 -12.26 -19.06 6.37
N ALA A 44 -11.65 -18.07 5.71
CA ALA A 44 -11.91 -16.67 6.00
C ALA A 44 -13.28 -16.24 5.45
N LEU A 45 -13.96 -15.34 6.13
CA LEU A 45 -15.25 -14.83 5.67
C LEU A 45 -15.09 -14.03 4.37
N GLY A 46 -14.04 -13.22 4.24
CA GLY A 46 -13.59 -12.60 3.00
C GLY A 46 -12.14 -12.97 2.71
N SER A 47 -11.79 -13.24 1.46
CA SER A 47 -10.43 -13.61 1.08
C SER A 47 -10.11 -13.20 -0.35
N VAL A 48 -8.95 -12.57 -0.54
CA VAL A 48 -8.49 -12.10 -1.85
C VAL A 48 -6.98 -12.33 -1.97
N LEU A 49 -6.55 -12.93 -3.09
CA LEU A 49 -5.16 -12.83 -3.54
C LEU A 49 -5.03 -11.58 -4.40
N VAL A 50 -4.11 -10.71 -4.03
CA VAL A 50 -3.77 -9.46 -4.73
C VAL A 50 -2.46 -9.63 -5.46
N GLU A 51 -2.44 -9.23 -6.72
CA GLU A 51 -1.25 -9.23 -7.56
C GLU A 51 -1.07 -7.83 -8.18
N PHE A 52 0.04 -7.15 -7.86
CA PHE A 52 0.49 -5.90 -8.49
C PHE A 52 1.82 -6.20 -9.17
N GLY A 53 1.78 -6.60 -10.45
CA GLY A 53 2.93 -7.19 -11.11
C GLY A 53 3.41 -8.43 -10.36
N ASP A 54 4.65 -8.39 -9.88
CA ASP A 54 5.25 -9.48 -9.10
C ASP A 54 5.00 -9.37 -7.58
N THR A 55 4.42 -8.28 -7.09
CA THR A 55 3.97 -8.22 -5.69
C THR A 55 2.71 -9.05 -5.52
N ARG A 56 2.72 -9.98 -4.55
CA ARG A 56 1.59 -10.85 -4.22
C ARG A 56 1.30 -10.81 -2.72
N VAL A 57 0.04 -10.56 -2.38
CA VAL A 57 -0.43 -10.48 -0.99
C VAL A 57 -1.71 -11.27 -0.85
N ILE A 58 -1.79 -12.15 0.14
CA ILE A 58 -3.05 -12.76 0.55
C ILE A 58 -3.66 -11.82 1.59
N THR A 59 -4.89 -11.38 1.37
CA THR A 59 -5.66 -10.61 2.34
C THR A 59 -6.90 -11.37 2.75
N THR A 60 -7.15 -11.44 4.06
CA THR A 60 -8.33 -12.12 4.62
C THR A 60 -9.07 -11.21 5.60
N ALA A 61 -10.37 -11.43 5.73
CA ALA A 61 -11.21 -10.77 6.72
C ALA A 61 -11.80 -11.84 7.66
N SER A 62 -11.38 -11.77 8.92
CA SER A 62 -11.91 -12.59 10.00
C SER A 62 -12.87 -11.74 10.85
N VAL A 63 -13.97 -12.33 11.31
CA VAL A 63 -15.00 -11.62 12.07
C VAL A 63 -15.25 -12.35 13.37
N GLU A 64 -15.23 -11.61 14.47
CA GLU A 64 -15.52 -12.09 15.81
C GLU A 64 -16.66 -11.26 16.44
N GLU A 65 -17.52 -11.92 17.20
CA GLU A 65 -18.48 -11.23 18.05
C GLU A 65 -17.78 -10.65 19.28
N GLY A 66 -18.09 -9.40 19.59
CA GLY A 66 -17.49 -8.69 20.71
C GLY A 66 -16.60 -7.53 20.28
N LYS A 67 -16.10 -6.83 21.28
CA LYS A 67 -15.24 -5.65 21.14
C LYS A 67 -13.87 -5.91 21.74
N PRO A 68 -12.82 -5.22 21.28
CA PRO A 68 -11.52 -5.25 21.92
C PRO A 68 -11.61 -4.84 23.40
N LYS A 69 -10.79 -5.47 24.26
CA LYS A 69 -10.83 -5.24 25.72
C LYS A 69 -10.59 -3.79 26.17
N TRP A 70 -9.92 -3.01 25.34
CA TRP A 70 -9.64 -1.59 25.61
C TRP A 70 -10.81 -0.65 25.24
N MET A 71 -11.79 -1.14 24.46
CA MET A 71 -12.96 -0.36 24.02
C MET A 71 -14.06 -0.43 25.08
N ASP A 72 -14.75 0.69 25.29
CA ASP A 72 -15.87 0.72 26.23
C ASP A 72 -16.97 -0.26 25.78
N LYS A 73 -17.52 -0.99 26.75
CA LYS A 73 -18.60 -1.94 26.49
C LYS A 73 -19.87 -1.26 25.97
N ASP A 74 -20.11 -0.04 26.39
CA ASP A 74 -21.28 0.76 25.99
C ASP A 74 -21.06 1.55 24.70
N ASP A 75 -19.86 1.51 24.09
CA ASP A 75 -19.61 2.14 22.80
C ASP A 75 -20.48 1.46 21.71
N PRO A 76 -21.31 2.19 20.97
CA PRO A 76 -22.21 1.58 19.97
C PRO A 76 -21.46 0.97 18.78
N ARG A 77 -20.20 1.34 18.56
CA ARG A 77 -19.42 0.97 17.38
C ARG A 77 -18.86 -0.45 17.49
N GLY A 78 -18.75 -1.12 16.32
CA GLY A 78 -17.83 -2.22 16.13
C GLY A 78 -16.39 -1.75 15.97
N TRP A 79 -15.49 -2.68 15.68
CA TRP A 79 -14.09 -2.37 15.47
C TRP A 79 -13.54 -3.03 14.20
N LEU A 80 -12.60 -2.34 13.57
CA LEU A 80 -11.85 -2.84 12.42
C LEU A 80 -10.36 -2.63 12.67
N THR A 81 -9.59 -3.69 12.60
CA THR A 81 -8.14 -3.67 12.76
C THR A 81 -7.46 -4.41 11.62
N ALA A 82 -6.13 -4.32 11.54
CA ALA A 82 -5.36 -5.04 10.55
C ALA A 82 -4.04 -5.57 11.13
N GLU A 83 -3.63 -6.72 10.64
CA GLU A 83 -2.31 -7.29 10.81
C GLU A 83 -1.59 -7.36 9.46
N TYR A 84 -0.26 -7.31 9.50
CA TYR A 84 0.58 -7.37 8.31
C TYR A 84 1.80 -8.23 8.59
N SER A 85 2.14 -9.10 7.68
CA SER A 85 3.30 -9.98 7.81
C SER A 85 3.98 -10.24 6.46
N LEU A 86 5.27 -10.53 6.51
CA LEU A 86 6.07 -10.98 5.38
C LEU A 86 6.36 -12.48 5.52
N LEU A 87 6.06 -13.26 4.49
CA LEU A 87 6.59 -14.63 4.39
C LEU A 87 8.13 -14.55 4.34
N PRO A 88 8.87 -15.37 5.08
CA PRO A 88 10.34 -15.28 5.12
C PRO A 88 11.04 -15.25 3.76
N SER A 89 10.48 -15.94 2.77
CA SER A 89 11.02 -15.98 1.40
C SER A 89 10.29 -15.04 0.42
N SER A 90 9.53 -14.07 0.93
CA SER A 90 8.83 -13.08 0.08
C SER A 90 9.76 -12.04 -0.53
N THR A 91 10.94 -11.86 0.03
CA THR A 91 11.96 -10.88 -0.40
C THR A 91 13.19 -11.59 -0.98
N ASN A 92 14.00 -10.87 -1.77
CA ASN A 92 15.25 -11.40 -2.37
C ASN A 92 16.23 -11.97 -1.33
N ILE A 93 16.28 -11.35 -0.15
CA ILE A 93 17.03 -11.87 1.01
C ILE A 93 16.01 -12.31 2.05
N ARG A 94 16.14 -13.56 2.51
CA ARG A 94 15.22 -14.12 3.49
C ARG A 94 15.09 -13.23 4.72
N CYS A 95 13.88 -12.74 5.02
CA CYS A 95 13.58 -12.03 6.26
C CYS A 95 13.27 -13.00 7.41
N GLN A 96 13.49 -12.55 8.64
CA GLN A 96 13.15 -13.35 9.82
C GLN A 96 11.66 -13.23 10.15
N ARG A 97 11.07 -14.31 10.67
CA ARG A 97 9.71 -14.22 11.25
C ARG A 97 9.73 -13.43 12.54
N GLU A 98 8.83 -12.48 12.65
CA GLU A 98 8.60 -11.71 13.86
C GLU A 98 7.75 -12.54 14.84
N ARG A 99 8.40 -13.18 15.85
CA ARG A 99 7.72 -14.08 16.79
C ARG A 99 7.47 -13.46 18.15
N THR A 100 8.42 -12.68 18.64
CA THR A 100 8.40 -12.13 20.02
C THR A 100 8.27 -10.62 20.05
N LYS A 101 8.77 -9.94 19.04
CA LYS A 101 8.70 -8.48 18.91
C LYS A 101 8.39 -8.12 17.48
N ILE A 102 7.32 -7.40 17.30
CA ILE A 102 6.92 -6.83 16.00
C ILE A 102 7.78 -5.60 15.74
N SER A 103 8.35 -5.48 14.54
CA SER A 103 9.17 -4.32 14.14
C SER A 103 8.33 -3.04 14.06
N GLY A 104 9.00 -1.90 14.19
CA GLY A 104 8.33 -0.59 14.01
C GLY A 104 7.71 -0.44 12.62
N ARG A 105 8.37 -0.97 11.58
CA ARG A 105 7.85 -0.98 10.21
C ARG A 105 6.55 -1.78 10.09
N THR A 106 6.51 -2.99 10.65
CA THR A 106 5.31 -3.83 10.63
C THR A 106 4.16 -3.16 11.38
N GLN A 107 4.43 -2.59 12.56
CA GLN A 107 3.41 -1.85 13.32
C GLN A 107 2.90 -0.61 12.56
N GLU A 108 3.78 0.13 11.90
CA GLU A 108 3.40 1.28 11.07
C GLU A 108 2.46 0.86 9.94
N ILE A 109 2.80 -0.23 9.21
CA ILE A 109 1.99 -0.72 8.10
C ILE A 109 0.63 -1.25 8.59
N GLN A 110 0.58 -2.01 9.68
CA GLN A 110 -0.68 -2.46 10.30
C GLN A 110 -1.59 -1.28 10.64
N ARG A 111 -1.03 -0.22 11.24
CA ARG A 111 -1.78 0.99 11.57
C ARG A 111 -2.28 1.72 10.31
N LEU A 112 -1.46 1.77 9.27
CA LEU A 112 -1.81 2.38 7.99
C LEU A 112 -2.98 1.63 7.33
N ILE A 113 -2.91 0.30 7.22
CA ILE A 113 -3.98 -0.53 6.65
C ILE A 113 -5.26 -0.35 7.46
N GLY A 114 -5.20 -0.54 8.78
CA GLY A 114 -6.37 -0.41 9.66
C GLY A 114 -7.02 0.96 9.59
N ARG A 115 -6.24 2.05 9.59
CA ARG A 115 -6.75 3.42 9.46
C ARG A 115 -7.41 3.65 8.09
N SER A 116 -6.78 3.19 7.03
CA SER A 116 -7.30 3.33 5.66
C SER A 116 -8.66 2.64 5.51
N LEU A 117 -8.80 1.45 6.05
CA LEU A 117 -10.03 0.68 5.97
C LEU A 117 -11.12 1.23 6.90
N ARG A 118 -10.78 1.72 8.10
CA ARG A 118 -11.76 2.39 8.97
C ARG A 118 -12.34 3.66 8.34
N ALA A 119 -11.59 4.35 7.52
CA ALA A 119 -12.08 5.55 6.83
C ALA A 119 -13.15 5.26 5.76
N CYS A 120 -13.29 4.00 5.32
CA CYS A 120 -14.27 3.62 4.30
C CYS A 120 -15.53 2.96 4.86
N VAL A 121 -15.66 2.81 6.18
CA VAL A 121 -16.80 2.15 6.82
C VAL A 121 -17.40 2.99 7.96
N ASP A 122 -18.68 2.85 8.14
CA ASP A 122 -19.43 3.33 9.29
C ASP A 122 -19.44 2.23 10.37
N LEU A 123 -18.62 2.42 11.40
CA LEU A 123 -18.45 1.43 12.47
C LEU A 123 -19.70 1.28 13.35
N GLU A 124 -20.61 2.27 13.39
CA GLU A 124 -21.87 2.19 14.14
C GLU A 124 -22.83 1.19 13.50
N LYS A 125 -22.69 0.91 12.21
CA LYS A 125 -23.48 -0.10 11.50
C LYS A 125 -22.97 -1.55 11.68
N MET A 126 -21.89 -1.71 12.45
CA MET A 126 -21.32 -3.02 12.78
C MET A 126 -21.25 -3.23 14.31
N PRO A 127 -22.33 -2.97 15.06
CA PRO A 127 -22.28 -3.03 16.52
C PRO A 127 -21.85 -4.40 17.00
N ASN A 128 -21.01 -4.43 18.06
CA ASN A 128 -20.54 -5.65 18.70
C ASN A 128 -19.82 -6.65 17.76
N LEU A 129 -19.24 -6.17 16.67
CA LEU A 129 -18.39 -6.97 15.77
C LEU A 129 -16.97 -6.40 15.76
N THR A 130 -16.01 -7.30 15.79
CA THR A 130 -14.60 -6.98 15.49
C THR A 130 -14.20 -7.66 14.19
N ILE A 131 -13.74 -6.87 13.22
CA ILE A 131 -13.20 -7.39 11.96
C ILE A 131 -11.69 -7.20 11.98
N THR A 132 -10.96 -8.29 11.76
CA THR A 132 -9.51 -8.27 11.58
C THR A 132 -9.18 -8.56 10.13
N ILE A 133 -8.41 -7.67 9.52
CA ILE A 133 -7.86 -7.88 8.19
C ILE A 133 -6.42 -8.34 8.33
N ASP A 134 -6.14 -9.55 7.86
CA ASP A 134 -4.79 -10.07 7.78
C ASP A 134 -4.24 -9.85 6.37
N ALA A 135 -3.03 -9.33 6.26
CA ALA A 135 -2.32 -9.12 5.00
C ALA A 135 -0.95 -9.82 5.04
N ASP A 136 -0.89 -10.98 4.41
CA ASP A 136 0.32 -11.80 4.32
C ASP A 136 0.98 -11.66 2.96
N VAL A 137 2.14 -11.03 2.93
CA VAL A 137 2.94 -10.86 1.71
C VAL A 137 3.67 -12.16 1.40
N ILE A 138 3.31 -12.79 0.29
CA ILE A 138 3.94 -14.03 -0.19
C ILE A 138 5.05 -13.77 -1.20
N GLN A 139 5.00 -12.63 -1.90
CA GLN A 139 6.06 -12.14 -2.78
C GLN A 139 6.07 -10.60 -2.77
N ALA A 140 7.23 -10.00 -2.52
CA ALA A 140 7.42 -8.56 -2.41
C ALA A 140 8.26 -8.03 -3.57
N ASP A 141 7.65 -7.16 -4.38
CA ASP A 141 8.29 -6.41 -5.45
C ASP A 141 7.79 -4.95 -5.48
N GLY A 142 7.99 -4.22 -4.37
CA GLY A 142 7.48 -2.86 -4.19
C GLY A 142 5.96 -2.78 -3.97
N GLY A 143 5.49 -1.74 -3.30
CA GLY A 143 4.05 -1.48 -3.09
C GLY A 143 3.30 -2.53 -2.24
N THR A 144 3.96 -3.27 -1.36
CA THR A 144 3.29 -4.31 -0.55
C THR A 144 2.21 -3.73 0.36
N ARG A 145 2.44 -2.56 0.98
CA ARG A 145 1.46 -1.89 1.84
C ARG A 145 0.24 -1.39 1.07
N THR A 146 0.43 -0.87 -0.14
CA THR A 146 -0.66 -0.38 -0.99
C THR A 146 -1.50 -1.54 -1.56
N ALA A 147 -0.86 -2.62 -1.99
CA ALA A 147 -1.53 -3.86 -2.37
C ALA A 147 -2.34 -4.45 -1.19
N SER A 148 -1.79 -4.43 0.04
CA SER A 148 -2.48 -4.88 1.25
C SER A 148 -3.74 -4.05 1.56
N ILE A 149 -3.71 -2.74 1.34
CA ILE A 149 -4.89 -1.87 1.52
C ILE A 149 -5.96 -2.20 0.47
N CYS A 150 -5.56 -2.34 -0.79
CA CYS A 150 -6.49 -2.66 -1.89
C CYS A 150 -7.17 -4.02 -1.70
N GLY A 151 -6.39 -5.04 -1.37
CA GLY A 151 -6.93 -6.37 -1.11
C GLY A 151 -7.72 -6.45 0.18
N GLY A 152 -7.25 -5.77 1.23
CA GLY A 152 -7.95 -5.65 2.51
C GLY A 152 -9.33 -5.02 2.35
N TYR A 153 -9.46 -3.99 1.49
CA TYR A 153 -10.77 -3.42 1.16
C TYR A 153 -11.70 -4.45 0.49
N LEU A 154 -11.20 -5.20 -0.48
CA LEU A 154 -12.01 -6.22 -1.17
C LEU A 154 -12.38 -7.40 -0.24
N ALA A 155 -11.44 -7.87 0.59
CA ALA A 155 -11.72 -8.90 1.59
C ALA A 155 -12.78 -8.43 2.60
N LEU A 156 -12.68 -7.18 3.07
CA LEU A 156 -13.68 -6.53 3.93
C LEU A 156 -15.05 -6.46 3.24
N LYS A 157 -15.10 -6.01 1.99
CA LYS A 157 -16.34 -5.92 1.21
C LYS A 157 -17.04 -7.29 1.10
N ILE A 158 -16.30 -8.35 0.74
CA ILE A 158 -16.82 -9.72 0.64
C ILE A 158 -17.35 -10.19 2.00
N ALA A 159 -16.61 -9.93 3.10
CA ALA A 159 -17.05 -10.31 4.44
C ALA A 159 -18.34 -9.58 4.85
N ILE A 160 -18.44 -8.28 4.59
CA ILE A 160 -19.64 -7.47 4.87
C ILE A 160 -20.85 -7.97 4.06
N GLU A 161 -20.68 -8.28 2.78
CA GLU A 161 -21.75 -8.82 1.93
C GLU A 161 -22.30 -10.15 2.49
N LYS A 162 -21.42 -11.03 2.98
CA LYS A 162 -21.80 -12.29 3.64
C LYS A 162 -22.52 -12.04 4.97
N LEU A 163 -22.04 -11.10 5.80
CA LEU A 163 -22.67 -10.74 7.08
C LEU A 163 -24.06 -10.14 6.88
N ILE A 164 -24.27 -9.36 5.83
CA ILE A 164 -25.61 -8.85 5.46
C ILE A 164 -26.51 -10.01 5.03
N ALA A 165 -26.01 -10.91 4.19
CA ALA A 165 -26.77 -12.09 3.74
C ALA A 165 -27.15 -13.02 4.90
N GLU A 166 -26.33 -13.12 5.95
CA GLU A 166 -26.59 -13.86 7.19
C GLU A 166 -27.48 -13.09 8.19
N GLY A 167 -27.83 -11.83 7.90
CA GLY A 167 -28.63 -10.98 8.80
C GLY A 167 -27.87 -10.48 10.05
N LYS A 168 -26.55 -10.61 10.09
CA LYS A 168 -25.71 -10.11 11.20
C LYS A 168 -25.44 -8.61 11.11
N ILE A 169 -25.50 -8.05 9.92
CA ILE A 169 -25.46 -6.62 9.62
C ILE A 169 -26.73 -6.27 8.87
N ILE A 170 -27.46 -5.22 9.30
CA ILE A 170 -28.73 -4.83 8.71
C ILE A 170 -28.54 -3.91 7.51
N GLU A 171 -27.62 -2.94 7.65
CA GLU A 171 -27.33 -1.94 6.62
C GLU A 171 -25.88 -2.05 6.18
N ASN A 172 -25.61 -1.79 4.90
CA ASN A 172 -24.24 -1.77 4.39
C ASN A 172 -23.41 -0.67 5.08
N PRO A 173 -22.37 -1.02 5.84
CA PRO A 173 -21.51 -0.06 6.52
C PRO A 173 -20.50 0.62 5.57
N ILE A 174 -20.29 0.11 4.35
CA ILE A 174 -19.31 0.69 3.41
C ILE A 174 -19.80 2.06 2.94
N ILE A 175 -19.03 3.10 3.24
CA ILE A 175 -19.31 4.49 2.84
C ILE A 175 -18.95 4.68 1.37
N GLU A 176 -17.72 4.34 1.01
CA GLU A 176 -17.22 4.39 -0.36
C GLU A 176 -15.94 3.54 -0.53
N PRO A 177 -15.61 3.11 -1.75
CA PRO A 177 -14.37 2.39 -2.01
C PRO A 177 -13.12 3.21 -1.70
N VAL A 178 -12.07 2.52 -1.25
CA VAL A 178 -10.73 3.05 -1.08
C VAL A 178 -9.72 2.23 -1.86
N ALA A 179 -8.69 2.88 -2.35
CA ALA A 179 -7.53 2.22 -2.92
C ALA A 179 -6.25 2.99 -2.60
N ALA A 180 -5.14 2.32 -2.79
CA ALA A 180 -3.81 2.84 -2.51
C ALA A 180 -2.85 2.50 -3.65
N VAL A 181 -1.87 3.39 -3.88
CA VAL A 181 -0.80 3.16 -4.84
C VAL A 181 0.48 3.83 -4.35
N SER A 182 1.64 3.27 -4.72
CA SER A 182 2.92 3.95 -4.57
C SER A 182 3.18 4.85 -5.77
N ALA A 183 3.91 5.94 -5.54
CA ALA A 183 4.44 6.81 -6.57
C ALA A 183 5.73 7.45 -6.06
N GLY A 184 6.57 7.94 -6.94
CA GLY A 184 7.81 8.56 -6.50
C GLY A 184 8.53 9.33 -7.60
N ILE A 185 9.75 9.80 -7.28
CA ILE A 185 10.63 10.47 -8.24
C ILE A 185 11.87 9.61 -8.41
N ILE A 186 12.15 9.23 -9.65
CA ILE A 186 13.31 8.43 -10.03
C ILE A 186 14.01 9.13 -11.20
N ASN A 187 15.28 9.48 -11.02
CA ASN A 187 16.06 10.26 -12.01
C ASN A 187 15.36 11.56 -12.45
N GLY A 188 14.67 12.24 -11.52
CA GLY A 188 13.95 13.49 -11.78
C GLY A 188 12.55 13.32 -12.41
N GLU A 189 12.13 12.09 -12.75
CA GLU A 189 10.85 11.79 -13.36
C GLU A 189 9.86 11.22 -12.33
N VAL A 190 8.61 11.70 -12.37
CA VAL A 190 7.52 11.15 -11.54
C VAL A 190 7.06 9.82 -12.12
N MET A 191 7.03 8.78 -11.28
CA MET A 191 6.61 7.43 -11.65
C MET A 191 5.52 6.90 -10.73
N LEU A 192 4.54 6.22 -11.33
CA LEU A 192 3.41 5.57 -10.66
C LEU A 192 3.71 4.10 -10.40
N ASP A 193 3.25 3.57 -9.25
CA ASP A 193 3.25 2.14 -8.92
C ASP A 193 4.65 1.51 -9.04
N LEU A 194 5.52 1.88 -8.10
CA LEU A 194 6.93 1.50 -8.10
C LEU A 194 7.11 0.00 -7.82
N CYS A 195 7.93 -0.69 -8.64
CA CYS A 195 8.48 -1.99 -8.29
C CYS A 195 9.65 -1.82 -7.31
N TYR A 196 10.19 -2.94 -6.78
CA TYR A 196 11.27 -2.88 -5.79
C TYR A 196 12.53 -2.18 -6.29
N GLU A 197 12.94 -2.43 -7.54
CA GLU A 197 14.12 -1.78 -8.13
C GLU A 197 13.93 -0.27 -8.24
N GLU A 198 12.73 0.18 -8.59
CA GLU A 198 12.38 1.60 -8.69
C GLU A 198 12.31 2.25 -7.30
N ASP A 199 11.60 1.62 -6.35
CA ASP A 199 11.42 2.06 -4.97
C ASP A 199 12.77 2.23 -4.24
N SER A 200 13.65 1.23 -4.36
CA SER A 200 14.97 1.25 -3.72
C SER A 200 15.95 2.30 -4.27
N ASN A 201 15.68 2.87 -5.44
CA ASN A 201 16.48 3.92 -6.08
C ASN A 201 15.71 5.26 -6.17
N ALA A 202 14.54 5.35 -5.54
CA ALA A 202 13.73 6.55 -5.59
C ALA A 202 14.38 7.72 -4.82
N GLN A 203 14.35 8.91 -5.41
CA GLN A 203 14.71 10.16 -4.76
C GLN A 203 13.60 10.62 -3.82
N VAL A 204 12.35 10.29 -4.17
CA VAL A 204 11.16 10.50 -3.35
C VAL A 204 10.32 9.24 -3.41
N ASP A 205 9.99 8.66 -2.26
CA ASP A 205 9.02 7.57 -2.12
C ASP A 205 7.72 8.11 -1.54
N SER A 206 6.59 7.69 -2.13
CA SER A 206 5.28 8.11 -1.69
C SER A 206 4.28 6.96 -1.70
N ASN A 207 3.43 6.94 -0.66
CA ASN A 207 2.32 6.00 -0.54
C ASN A 207 1.04 6.80 -0.33
N ILE A 208 0.11 6.71 -1.26
CA ILE A 208 -1.10 7.53 -1.30
C ILE A 208 -2.33 6.62 -1.18
N VAL A 209 -3.25 6.99 -0.30
CA VAL A 209 -4.54 6.32 -0.10
C VAL A 209 -5.66 7.33 -0.29
N LEU A 210 -6.53 7.08 -1.25
CA LEU A 210 -7.69 7.94 -1.52
C LEU A 210 -8.99 7.13 -1.51
N THR A 211 -10.08 7.83 -1.24
CA THR A 211 -11.43 7.33 -1.48
C THR A 211 -11.79 7.50 -2.96
N LYS A 212 -12.86 6.82 -3.41
CA LYS A 212 -13.40 6.95 -4.77
C LYS A 212 -13.74 8.40 -5.12
N SER A 213 -14.21 9.18 -4.16
CA SER A 213 -14.51 10.61 -4.36
C SER A 213 -13.26 11.50 -4.43
N GLY A 214 -12.06 10.94 -4.24
CA GLY A 214 -10.77 11.65 -4.29
C GLY A 214 -10.38 12.29 -2.96
N ARG A 215 -11.06 11.98 -1.85
CA ARG A 215 -10.67 12.47 -0.52
C ARG A 215 -9.43 11.72 -0.04
N ILE A 216 -8.51 12.47 0.57
CA ILE A 216 -7.24 11.94 1.04
C ILE A 216 -7.43 11.25 2.39
N ILE A 217 -7.04 9.98 2.49
CA ILE A 217 -6.96 9.24 3.75
C ILE A 217 -5.52 9.25 4.27
N GLU A 218 -4.57 9.02 3.39
CA GLU A 218 -3.14 9.06 3.70
C GLU A 218 -2.39 9.67 2.52
N PHE A 219 -1.44 10.53 2.82
CA PHE A 219 -0.47 11.06 1.86
C PHE A 219 0.89 11.06 2.54
N GLN A 220 1.57 9.94 2.47
CA GLN A 220 2.92 9.76 3.00
C GLN A 220 3.90 9.94 1.86
N THR A 221 4.83 10.88 1.99
CA THR A 221 5.87 11.14 0.98
C THR A 221 7.14 11.55 1.69
N THR A 222 8.27 10.99 1.26
CA THR A 222 9.58 11.17 1.91
C THR A 222 10.65 11.38 0.86
N ALA A 223 11.47 12.41 1.03
CA ALA A 223 12.71 12.57 0.26
C ALA A 223 13.80 11.67 0.87
N GLU A 224 14.40 10.80 0.07
CA GLU A 224 15.47 9.89 0.50
C GLU A 224 16.87 10.54 0.41
N GLY A 225 16.93 11.79 0.00
CA GLY A 225 18.17 12.56 -0.11
C GLY A 225 17.88 14.04 -0.09
N GLU A 226 17.99 14.70 -1.24
CA GLU A 226 17.72 16.13 -1.36
C GLU A 226 16.21 16.41 -1.28
N PRO A 227 15.80 17.53 -0.65
CA PRO A 227 14.42 17.98 -0.67
C PRO A 227 13.88 18.15 -2.09
N TYR A 228 12.59 17.98 -2.27
CA TYR A 228 11.92 18.11 -3.55
C TYR A 228 10.90 19.27 -3.53
N GLU A 229 10.57 19.76 -4.72
CA GLU A 229 9.75 20.95 -4.89
C GLU A 229 8.25 20.66 -4.74
N TYR A 230 7.49 21.69 -4.36
CA TYR A 230 6.03 21.60 -4.20
C TYR A 230 5.33 21.14 -5.49
N GLU A 231 5.78 21.62 -6.64
CA GLU A 231 5.26 21.25 -7.96
C GLU A 231 5.46 19.76 -8.26
N GLN A 232 6.52 19.16 -7.74
CA GLN A 232 6.78 17.72 -7.86
C GLN A 232 5.81 16.92 -6.98
N MET A 233 5.51 17.41 -5.76
CA MET A 233 4.49 16.81 -4.90
C MET A 233 3.11 16.79 -5.58
N LEU A 234 2.71 17.90 -6.20
CA LEU A 234 1.44 17.97 -6.93
C LEU A 234 1.39 16.96 -8.09
N LYS A 235 2.48 16.82 -8.84
CA LYS A 235 2.56 15.83 -9.93
C LYS A 235 2.45 14.39 -9.40
N ILE A 236 3.13 14.06 -8.29
CA ILE A 236 3.01 12.76 -7.61
C ILE A 236 1.55 12.50 -7.24
N PHE A 237 0.88 13.48 -6.65
CA PHE A 237 -0.51 13.35 -6.24
C PHE A 237 -1.46 13.10 -7.42
N GLU A 238 -1.34 13.86 -8.51
CA GLU A 238 -2.21 13.71 -9.68
C GLU A 238 -2.01 12.36 -10.38
N VAL A 239 -0.77 11.89 -10.50
CA VAL A 239 -0.46 10.58 -11.08
C VAL A 239 -1.02 9.47 -10.18
N ALA A 240 -0.84 9.56 -8.86
CA ALA A 240 -1.39 8.59 -7.91
C ALA A 240 -2.93 8.57 -7.93
N LYS A 241 -3.58 9.72 -7.98
CA LYS A 241 -5.04 9.84 -8.09
C LYS A 241 -5.58 9.16 -9.35
N SER A 242 -4.91 9.37 -10.49
CA SER A 242 -5.26 8.67 -11.73
C SER A 242 -5.13 7.15 -11.59
N GLY A 243 -4.03 6.67 -10.99
CA GLY A 243 -3.80 5.25 -10.72
C GLY A 243 -4.86 4.65 -9.78
N ILE A 244 -5.18 5.33 -8.69
CA ILE A 244 -6.19 4.90 -7.70
C ILE A 244 -7.57 4.77 -8.36
N ASN A 245 -7.96 5.71 -9.22
CA ASN A 245 -9.23 5.62 -9.94
C ASN A 245 -9.29 4.35 -10.82
N LYS A 246 -8.21 4.04 -11.55
CA LYS A 246 -8.11 2.81 -12.35
C LYS A 246 -8.19 1.54 -11.49
N ILE A 247 -7.57 1.53 -10.31
CA ILE A 247 -7.66 0.40 -9.37
C ILE A 247 -9.11 0.21 -8.89
N ILE A 248 -9.80 1.30 -8.53
CA ILE A 248 -11.20 1.24 -8.09
C ILE A 248 -12.13 0.77 -9.21
N GLU A 249 -11.85 1.12 -10.46
CA GLU A 249 -12.59 0.59 -11.62
C GLU A 249 -12.46 -0.94 -11.71
N ILE A 250 -11.26 -1.49 -11.47
CA ILE A 250 -11.03 -2.95 -11.48
C ILE A 250 -11.87 -3.65 -10.41
N TYR A 251 -12.16 -3.04 -9.26
CA TYR A 251 -12.99 -3.63 -8.21
C TYR A 251 -14.41 -4.00 -8.67
N ASN A 252 -14.93 -3.36 -9.73
CA ASN A 252 -16.26 -3.68 -10.27
C ASN A 252 -16.30 -5.02 -11.01
N PHE A 253 -15.15 -5.61 -11.30
CA PHE A 253 -15.02 -6.89 -12.00
C PHE A 253 -14.61 -8.04 -11.06
N VAL A 254 -14.55 -7.79 -9.75
CA VAL A 254 -14.21 -8.75 -8.68
C VAL A 254 -15.47 -9.07 -7.81
#